data_c0648b752b204d68ba7e4b865ec4d8ab
#
_entry.id   c0648b752b204d68ba7e4b865ec4d8ab
#
_cell.length_a   1.000
_cell.length_b   1.000
_cell.length_c   1.000
_cell.angle_alpha   90.00
_cell.angle_beta   90.00
_cell.angle_gamma   90.00
#
_symmetry.space_group_name_H-M   'P 1'
#
loop_
_entity.id
_entity.type
_entity.pdbx_description
1 polymer ?
#
loop_
_entity_poly.entity_id
_entity_poly.type
_entity_poly.pdbx_seq_one_letter_code
_entity_poly.pdbx_strand_id
1 'polypeptide(L)'
;LLITLAAIIAAVLVATGLSFGRFARSETWAATVTPLASIIGSGFLISGPLLAREFGGAAFWAMAALLLLAYAVGGVIRWNIVHVENYLADKPFHDPVVWSARVTQVVLAGAYAVSVAYYLKLLAEFAMKPLAVSEAWHGLVSNVSVTAIILVLMLLAFGGGLRRVEHVAHGTVSIKIGIIAGLLVGLACWWVTNFGTTAAIPAAKLSWESVPMLLGLLITVQGFETSRYLGHAYSQATRVRTMRHAQWIAAAIYLAFLGLLTPLLGAAAKAEGVAGILDIMRMVAAPLGVFVLIGALSSQLSAAVADSVGSGGLMNEVSRRRLSVPAAYALASALAIAVVWLTDPFQVVAVASRAFALFYAMQCGLAVLVSWRTGEGSWAKRTGFAALGLVCVAAALAGAPAEG
;
A
#
# COMPACT_ATOMS: atom_id res chain seq x y z
N LEU A 1 14.01 5.47 -28.55
CA LEU A 1 14.73 4.19 -28.50
C LEU A 1 15.69 4.12 -27.29
N LEU A 2 16.57 5.14 -27.10
CA LEU A 2 17.56 5.15 -26.01
C LEU A 2 16.90 5.09 -24.62
N ILE A 3 15.84 5.86 -24.37
CA ILE A 3 15.10 5.85 -23.10
C ILE A 3 14.54 4.46 -22.81
N THR A 4 13.93 3.83 -23.83
CA THR A 4 13.38 2.47 -23.70
C THR A 4 14.46 1.45 -23.38
N LEU A 5 15.60 1.50 -24.09
CA LEU A 5 16.70 0.58 -23.88
C LEU A 5 17.30 0.74 -22.47
N ALA A 6 17.53 1.97 -22.02
CA ALA A 6 18.02 2.26 -20.69
C ALA A 6 17.06 1.74 -19.59
N ALA A 7 15.75 1.94 -19.78
CA ALA A 7 14.74 1.44 -18.86
C ALA A 7 14.71 -0.10 -18.80
N ILE A 8 14.79 -0.79 -19.94
CA ILE A 8 14.83 -2.26 -20.00
C ILE A 8 16.08 -2.79 -19.32
N ILE A 9 17.25 -2.22 -19.64
CA ILE A 9 18.52 -2.63 -19.04
C ILE A 9 18.47 -2.47 -17.51
N ALA A 10 18.00 -1.32 -17.03
CA ALA A 10 17.87 -1.08 -15.59
C ALA A 10 16.91 -2.06 -14.94
N ALA A 11 15.75 -2.32 -15.56
CA ALA A 11 14.77 -3.29 -15.08
C ALA A 11 15.37 -4.69 -14.95
N VAL A 12 16.04 -5.17 -15.99
CA VAL A 12 16.67 -6.50 -16.01
C VAL A 12 17.81 -6.60 -15.00
N LEU A 13 18.71 -5.60 -14.95
CA LEU A 13 19.83 -5.61 -14.00
C LEU A 13 19.36 -5.65 -12.54
N VAL A 14 18.37 -4.83 -12.20
CA VAL A 14 17.86 -4.79 -10.82
C VAL A 14 17.08 -6.07 -10.51
N ALA A 15 16.21 -6.54 -11.39
CA ALA A 15 15.46 -7.77 -11.19
C ALA A 15 16.39 -8.98 -11.02
N THR A 16 17.42 -9.14 -11.87
CA THR A 16 18.39 -10.24 -11.78
C THR A 16 19.26 -10.10 -10.52
N GLY A 17 19.74 -8.91 -10.20
CA GLY A 17 20.52 -8.66 -8.98
C GLY A 17 19.74 -9.00 -7.70
N LEU A 18 18.45 -8.67 -7.66
CA LEU A 18 17.57 -8.98 -6.52
C LEU A 18 17.05 -10.43 -6.51
N SER A 19 17.11 -11.16 -7.64
CA SER A 19 16.71 -12.57 -7.69
C SER A 19 17.87 -13.53 -7.43
N PHE A 20 19.06 -13.23 -7.96
CA PHE A 20 20.20 -14.17 -7.97
C PHE A 20 21.43 -13.66 -7.19
N GLY A 21 21.45 -12.40 -6.81
CA GLY A 21 22.55 -11.81 -6.05
C GLY A 21 22.71 -12.41 -4.65
N ARG A 22 23.92 -12.32 -4.08
CA ARG A 22 24.18 -12.75 -2.67
C ARG A 22 23.24 -12.04 -1.67
N PHE A 23 22.89 -10.80 -1.95
CA PHE A 23 21.97 -10.01 -1.13
C PHE A 23 20.56 -10.63 -1.09
N ALA A 24 20.08 -11.16 -2.22
CA ALA A 24 18.76 -11.81 -2.33
C ALA A 24 18.60 -13.02 -1.39
N ARG A 25 19.70 -13.67 -1.02
CA ARG A 25 19.72 -14.86 -0.14
C ARG A 25 19.87 -14.51 1.34
N SER A 26 20.01 -13.23 1.68
CA SER A 26 20.16 -12.81 3.08
C SER A 26 18.81 -12.86 3.81
N GLU A 27 18.82 -13.30 5.07
CA GLU A 27 17.64 -13.27 5.95
C GLU A 27 17.06 -11.85 6.06
N THR A 28 17.94 -10.84 6.13
CA THR A 28 17.53 -9.44 6.20
C THR A 28 16.74 -9.01 4.95
N TRP A 29 17.15 -9.44 3.76
CA TRP A 29 16.42 -9.13 2.53
C TRP A 29 15.09 -9.89 2.48
N ALA A 30 15.10 -11.19 2.76
CA ALA A 30 13.88 -12.01 2.80
C ALA A 30 12.81 -11.42 3.75
N ALA A 31 13.23 -10.98 4.94
CA ALA A 31 12.34 -10.31 5.89
C ALA A 31 11.94 -8.89 5.48
N THR A 32 12.72 -8.20 4.63
CA THR A 32 12.41 -6.86 4.11
C THR A 32 11.43 -6.93 2.94
N VAL A 33 11.51 -7.95 2.12
CA VAL A 33 10.74 -8.10 0.87
C VAL A 33 9.23 -8.09 1.14
N THR A 34 8.75 -8.77 2.17
CA THR A 34 7.32 -8.85 2.47
C THR A 34 6.69 -7.47 2.75
N PRO A 35 7.16 -6.69 3.75
CA PRO A 35 6.63 -5.36 3.98
C PRO A 35 6.91 -4.41 2.80
N LEU A 36 8.05 -4.52 2.15
CA LEU A 36 8.38 -3.70 0.98
C LEU A 36 7.41 -3.95 -0.18
N ALA A 37 7.10 -5.22 -0.47
CA ALA A 37 6.15 -5.58 -1.52
C ALA A 37 4.74 -5.09 -1.24
N SER A 38 4.36 -5.01 0.03
CA SER A 38 3.07 -4.48 0.46
C SER A 38 3.02 -2.95 0.34
N ILE A 39 4.07 -2.24 0.79
CA ILE A 39 4.15 -0.78 0.67
C ILE A 39 4.21 -0.36 -0.81
N ILE A 40 5.10 -1.01 -1.60
CA ILE A 40 5.23 -0.74 -3.04
C ILE A 40 4.19 -1.57 -3.80
N GLY A 41 2.93 -1.40 -3.45
CA GLY A 41 1.82 -1.77 -4.30
C GLY A 41 1.76 -0.80 -5.50
N SER A 42 0.67 -0.79 -6.21
CA SER A 42 0.44 0.21 -7.26
C SER A 42 0.13 1.60 -6.72
N GLY A 43 0.03 1.75 -5.41
CA GLY A 43 -0.28 3.03 -4.76
C GLY A 43 0.64 4.15 -5.20
N PHE A 44 1.93 3.88 -5.44
CA PHE A 44 2.87 4.90 -5.91
C PHE A 44 2.52 5.41 -7.31
N LEU A 45 2.01 4.58 -8.20
CA LEU A 45 1.64 4.97 -9.56
C LEU A 45 0.44 5.92 -9.59
N ILE A 46 -0.58 5.64 -8.80
CA ILE A 46 -1.77 6.48 -8.73
C ILE A 46 -1.51 7.79 -7.96
N SER A 47 -0.56 7.79 -7.03
CA SER A 47 -0.24 8.97 -6.23
C SER A 47 0.29 10.12 -7.07
N GLY A 48 1.00 9.85 -8.18
CA GLY A 48 1.52 10.86 -9.08
C GLY A 48 0.42 11.78 -9.64
N PRO A 49 -0.52 11.25 -10.44
CA PRO A 49 -1.64 12.05 -10.97
C PRO A 49 -2.51 12.70 -9.88
N LEU A 50 -2.86 11.94 -8.82
CA LEU A 50 -3.72 12.47 -7.76
C LEU A 50 -3.07 13.64 -7.02
N LEU A 51 -1.81 13.49 -6.60
CA LEU A 51 -1.12 14.59 -5.92
C LEU A 51 -0.82 15.76 -6.86
N ALA A 52 -0.55 15.52 -8.15
CA ALA A 52 -0.36 16.59 -9.13
C ALA A 52 -1.64 17.42 -9.31
N ARG A 53 -2.82 16.78 -9.33
CA ARG A 53 -4.12 17.44 -9.46
C ARG A 53 -4.44 18.31 -8.25
N GLU A 54 -4.28 17.75 -7.06
CA GLU A 54 -4.70 18.38 -5.81
C GLU A 54 -3.67 19.39 -5.27
N PHE A 55 -2.39 19.08 -5.39
CA PHE A 55 -1.31 19.87 -4.80
C PHE A 55 -0.46 20.62 -5.81
N GLY A 56 -0.63 20.35 -7.12
CA GLY A 56 0.17 20.99 -8.16
C GLY A 56 1.66 20.82 -7.90
N GLY A 57 2.41 21.92 -7.90
CA GLY A 57 3.84 21.94 -7.63
C GLY A 57 4.26 21.49 -6.22
N ALA A 58 3.30 21.40 -5.28
CA ALA A 58 3.54 20.89 -3.94
C ALA A 58 3.39 19.35 -3.84
N ALA A 59 3.09 18.62 -4.92
CA ALA A 59 2.86 17.18 -4.93
C ALA A 59 3.99 16.37 -4.27
N PHE A 60 5.25 16.73 -4.53
CA PHE A 60 6.43 16.10 -3.90
C PHE A 60 6.40 16.23 -2.37
N TRP A 61 6.09 17.43 -1.86
CA TRP A 61 6.05 17.69 -0.41
C TRP A 61 4.84 17.06 0.26
N ALA A 62 3.70 16.97 -0.44
CA ALA A 62 2.53 16.24 0.03
C ALA A 62 2.83 14.74 0.20
N MET A 63 3.54 14.12 -0.76
CA MET A 63 4.02 12.74 -0.63
C MET A 63 5.02 12.60 0.53
N ALA A 64 5.96 13.53 0.68
CA ALA A 64 6.91 13.50 1.78
C ALA A 64 6.20 13.54 3.14
N ALA A 65 5.14 14.34 3.29
CA ALA A 65 4.33 14.39 4.50
C ALA A 65 3.62 13.05 4.78
N LEU A 66 3.04 12.41 3.77
CA LEU A 66 2.44 11.06 3.91
C LEU A 66 3.47 10.02 4.34
N LEU A 67 4.65 10.03 3.74
CA LEU A 67 5.73 9.10 4.08
C LEU A 67 6.27 9.32 5.49
N LEU A 68 6.35 10.58 5.94
CA LEU A 68 6.71 10.92 7.31
C LEU A 68 5.66 10.41 8.30
N LEU A 69 4.38 10.60 8.00
CA LEU A 69 3.28 10.06 8.80
C LEU A 69 3.36 8.52 8.88
N ALA A 70 3.51 7.85 7.72
CA ALA A 70 3.67 6.40 7.68
C ALA A 70 4.90 5.90 8.45
N TYR A 71 6.03 6.64 8.38
CA TYR A 71 7.23 6.29 9.14
C TYR A 71 7.05 6.45 10.66
N ALA A 72 6.35 7.50 11.07
CA ALA A 72 6.00 7.73 12.48
C ALA A 72 5.08 6.62 13.01
N VAL A 73 4.01 6.28 12.28
CA VAL A 73 3.13 5.13 12.60
C VAL A 73 3.92 3.82 12.66
N GLY A 74 4.80 3.60 11.67
CA GLY A 74 5.72 2.47 11.70
C GLY A 74 6.62 2.44 12.93
N GLY A 75 7.00 3.61 13.46
CA GLY A 75 7.70 3.76 14.74
C GLY A 75 6.91 3.19 15.91
N VAL A 76 5.60 3.48 15.97
CA VAL A 76 4.69 2.93 16.99
C VAL A 76 4.57 1.41 16.85
N ILE A 77 4.39 0.91 15.63
CA ILE A 77 4.27 -0.54 15.41
C ILE A 77 5.58 -1.26 15.77
N ARG A 78 6.74 -0.68 15.46
CA ARG A 78 8.05 -1.21 15.92
C ARG A 78 8.15 -1.26 17.43
N TRP A 79 7.64 -0.22 18.11
CA TRP A 79 7.57 -0.21 19.57
C TRP A 79 6.62 -1.31 20.09
N ASN A 80 5.47 -1.49 19.43
CA ASN A 80 4.50 -2.55 19.78
C ASN A 80 5.08 -3.96 19.59
N ILE A 81 5.88 -4.20 18.55
CA ILE A 81 6.57 -5.49 18.36
C ILE A 81 7.44 -5.82 19.58
N VAL A 82 8.15 -4.83 20.13
CA VAL A 82 9.09 -5.07 21.25
C VAL A 82 8.37 -5.16 22.60
N HIS A 83 7.39 -4.28 22.85
CA HIS A 83 6.84 -4.09 24.20
C HIS A 83 5.44 -4.71 24.34
N VAL A 84 4.56 -4.51 23.36
CA VAL A 84 3.18 -5.02 23.43
C VAL A 84 3.15 -6.53 23.25
N GLU A 85 3.91 -7.10 22.32
CA GLU A 85 3.97 -8.55 22.13
C GLU A 85 4.48 -9.25 23.38
N ASN A 86 5.56 -8.74 24.01
CA ASN A 86 6.09 -9.26 25.25
C ASN A 86 5.08 -9.15 26.40
N TYR A 87 4.39 -8.01 26.51
CA TYR A 87 3.35 -7.81 27.52
C TYR A 87 2.20 -8.83 27.35
N LEU A 88 1.77 -9.08 26.12
CA LEU A 88 0.64 -9.97 25.85
C LEU A 88 0.97 -11.46 26.08
N ALA A 89 2.25 -11.86 25.98
CA ALA A 89 2.67 -13.26 26.11
C ALA A 89 2.33 -13.85 27.49
N ASP A 90 2.39 -13.01 28.55
CA ASP A 90 2.22 -13.46 29.94
C ASP A 90 0.86 -13.07 30.54
N LYS A 91 -0.07 -12.49 29.76
CA LYS A 91 -1.32 -11.94 30.31
C LYS A 91 -2.54 -12.81 30.05
N PRO A 92 -3.43 -12.92 31.05
CA PRO A 92 -4.67 -13.68 30.91
C PRO A 92 -5.62 -12.97 29.92
N PHE A 93 -6.54 -13.74 29.36
CA PHE A 93 -7.51 -13.25 28.39
C PHE A 93 -8.37 -12.08 28.86
N HIS A 94 -8.63 -11.97 30.15
CA HIS A 94 -9.47 -10.91 30.73
C HIS A 94 -8.72 -9.57 30.88
N ASP A 95 -7.43 -9.52 30.57
CA ASP A 95 -6.68 -8.25 30.61
C ASP A 95 -7.22 -7.31 29.53
N PRO A 96 -7.54 -6.04 29.86
CA PRO A 96 -8.06 -5.07 28.89
C PRO A 96 -7.13 -4.81 27.71
N VAL A 97 -5.80 -4.96 27.87
CA VAL A 97 -4.83 -4.82 26.79
C VAL A 97 -4.96 -5.98 25.80
N VAL A 98 -5.12 -7.21 26.31
CA VAL A 98 -5.33 -8.40 25.47
C VAL A 98 -6.61 -8.25 24.66
N TRP A 99 -7.69 -7.78 25.30
CA TRP A 99 -8.95 -7.52 24.60
C TRP A 99 -8.79 -6.42 23.53
N SER A 100 -8.16 -5.29 23.87
CA SER A 100 -7.89 -4.20 22.94
C SER A 100 -7.04 -4.67 21.75
N ALA A 101 -6.01 -5.50 22.00
CA ALA A 101 -5.19 -6.06 20.95
C ALA A 101 -6.00 -6.95 19.98
N ARG A 102 -6.96 -7.72 20.49
CA ARG A 102 -7.88 -8.54 19.66
C ARG A 102 -8.81 -7.68 18.83
N VAL A 103 -9.42 -6.65 19.42
CA VAL A 103 -10.26 -5.72 18.66
C VAL A 103 -9.44 -5.07 17.54
N THR A 104 -8.20 -4.72 17.80
CA THR A 104 -7.28 -4.19 16.77
C THR A 104 -7.05 -5.20 15.63
N GLN A 105 -6.95 -6.49 15.94
CA GLN A 105 -6.83 -7.55 14.91
C GLN A 105 -8.12 -7.71 14.09
N VAL A 106 -9.30 -7.56 14.71
CA VAL A 106 -10.59 -7.56 13.98
C VAL A 106 -10.65 -6.39 13.00
N VAL A 107 -10.27 -5.20 13.46
CA VAL A 107 -10.23 -4.00 12.61
C VAL A 107 -9.25 -4.21 11.45
N LEU A 108 -8.08 -4.78 11.69
CA LEU A 108 -7.12 -5.08 10.62
C LEU A 108 -7.67 -6.11 9.63
N ALA A 109 -8.33 -7.15 10.11
CA ALA A 109 -8.95 -8.14 9.22
C ALA A 109 -9.99 -7.49 8.30
N GLY A 110 -10.80 -6.57 8.83
CA GLY A 110 -11.71 -5.74 8.05
C GLY A 110 -10.98 -4.82 7.07
N ALA A 111 -9.92 -4.14 7.51
CA ALA A 111 -9.12 -3.26 6.66
C ALA A 111 -8.49 -4.02 5.49
N TYR A 112 -7.99 -5.23 5.71
CA TYR A 112 -7.49 -6.09 4.64
C TYR A 112 -8.60 -6.50 3.65
N ALA A 113 -9.81 -6.80 4.11
CA ALA A 113 -10.93 -7.09 3.20
C ALA A 113 -11.29 -5.87 2.33
N VAL A 114 -11.27 -4.66 2.91
CA VAL A 114 -11.47 -3.41 2.17
C VAL A 114 -10.34 -3.17 1.17
N SER A 115 -9.07 -3.44 1.55
CA SER A 115 -7.94 -3.27 0.64
C SER A 115 -7.93 -4.27 -0.52
N VAL A 116 -8.49 -5.47 -0.35
CA VAL A 116 -8.73 -6.39 -1.48
C VAL A 116 -9.62 -5.72 -2.53
N ALA A 117 -10.72 -5.07 -2.12
CA ALA A 117 -11.57 -4.32 -3.03
C ALA A 117 -10.80 -3.17 -3.71
N TYR A 118 -10.01 -2.43 -2.94
CA TYR A 118 -9.15 -1.35 -3.44
C TYR A 118 -8.19 -1.85 -4.52
N TYR A 119 -7.39 -2.88 -4.23
CA TYR A 119 -6.42 -3.40 -5.17
C TYR A 119 -7.07 -3.94 -6.44
N LEU A 120 -8.17 -4.67 -6.32
CA LEU A 120 -8.82 -5.27 -7.48
C LEU A 120 -9.60 -4.24 -8.32
N LYS A 121 -10.18 -3.20 -7.70
CA LYS A 121 -10.72 -2.07 -8.48
C LYS A 121 -9.65 -1.35 -9.28
N LEU A 122 -8.49 -1.07 -8.68
CA LEU A 122 -7.38 -0.48 -9.41
C LEU A 122 -6.88 -1.43 -10.52
N LEU A 123 -6.80 -2.73 -10.26
CA LEU A 123 -6.45 -3.71 -11.29
C LEU A 123 -7.41 -3.62 -12.47
N ALA A 124 -8.72 -3.56 -12.23
CA ALA A 124 -9.72 -3.43 -13.28
C ALA A 124 -9.54 -2.14 -14.08
N GLU A 125 -9.33 -0.99 -13.42
CA GLU A 125 -9.09 0.30 -14.08
C GLU A 125 -7.84 0.26 -14.98
N PHE A 126 -6.74 -0.29 -14.49
CA PHE A 126 -5.53 -0.46 -15.29
C PHE A 126 -5.73 -1.43 -16.46
N ALA A 127 -6.46 -2.53 -16.27
CA ALA A 127 -6.72 -3.52 -17.31
C ALA A 127 -7.68 -2.99 -18.39
N MET A 128 -8.67 -2.17 -18.01
CA MET A 128 -9.67 -1.63 -18.96
C MET A 128 -9.16 -0.41 -19.73
N LYS A 129 -8.19 0.34 -19.20
CA LYS A 129 -7.67 1.55 -19.85
C LYS A 129 -7.26 1.32 -21.34
N PRO A 130 -6.54 0.24 -21.70
CA PRO A 130 -6.22 -0.03 -23.10
C PRO A 130 -7.38 -0.61 -23.91
N LEU A 131 -8.47 -1.10 -23.29
CA LEU A 131 -9.57 -1.78 -23.97
C LEU A 131 -10.68 -0.82 -24.44
N ALA A 132 -10.57 0.47 -24.13
CA ALA A 132 -11.52 1.50 -24.52
C ALA A 132 -12.99 1.10 -24.27
N VAL A 133 -13.27 0.54 -23.08
CA VAL A 133 -14.63 0.20 -22.65
C VAL A 133 -15.48 1.47 -22.61
N SER A 134 -16.69 1.43 -23.16
CA SER A 134 -17.56 2.60 -23.17
C SER A 134 -17.95 3.03 -21.74
N GLU A 135 -18.07 4.34 -21.50
CA GLU A 135 -18.40 4.89 -20.18
C GLU A 135 -19.68 4.29 -19.58
N ALA A 136 -20.70 4.03 -20.42
CA ALA A 136 -21.96 3.45 -19.97
C ALA A 136 -21.81 2.06 -19.30
N TRP A 137 -20.83 1.28 -19.71
CA TRP A 137 -20.60 -0.08 -19.19
C TRP A 137 -19.41 -0.18 -18.26
N HIS A 138 -18.58 0.87 -18.20
CA HIS A 138 -17.30 0.85 -17.49
C HIS A 138 -17.44 0.40 -16.02
N GLY A 139 -18.31 1.05 -15.26
CA GLY A 139 -18.53 0.71 -13.86
C GLY A 139 -19.07 -0.71 -13.65
N LEU A 140 -19.98 -1.17 -14.52
CA LEU A 140 -20.54 -2.52 -14.42
C LEU A 140 -19.49 -3.57 -14.74
N VAL A 141 -18.71 -3.39 -15.83
CA VAL A 141 -17.66 -4.32 -16.24
C VAL A 141 -16.55 -4.38 -15.17
N SER A 142 -16.17 -3.23 -14.59
CA SER A 142 -15.24 -3.17 -13.47
C SER A 142 -15.74 -4.00 -12.28
N ASN A 143 -16.94 -3.71 -11.77
CA ASN A 143 -17.49 -4.37 -10.60
C ASN A 143 -17.72 -5.88 -10.80
N VAL A 144 -18.21 -6.29 -11.96
CA VAL A 144 -18.41 -7.72 -12.28
C VAL A 144 -17.08 -8.44 -12.39
N SER A 145 -16.08 -7.87 -13.07
CA SER A 145 -14.76 -8.47 -13.20
C SER A 145 -14.07 -8.62 -11.85
N VAL A 146 -14.12 -7.58 -11.02
CA VAL A 146 -13.55 -7.61 -9.66
C VAL A 146 -14.26 -8.66 -8.79
N THR A 147 -15.59 -8.72 -8.85
CA THR A 147 -16.37 -9.73 -8.12
C THR A 147 -15.97 -11.15 -8.56
N ALA A 148 -15.83 -11.39 -9.86
CA ALA A 148 -15.38 -12.69 -10.37
C ALA A 148 -13.99 -13.07 -9.84
N ILE A 149 -13.04 -12.12 -9.82
CA ILE A 149 -11.69 -12.35 -9.27
C ILE A 149 -11.78 -12.68 -7.75
N ILE A 150 -12.56 -11.92 -6.97
CA ILE A 150 -12.75 -12.21 -5.54
C ILE A 150 -13.29 -13.61 -5.33
N LEU A 151 -14.28 -14.02 -6.10
CA LEU A 151 -14.87 -15.36 -6.01
C LEU A 151 -13.85 -16.45 -6.36
N VAL A 152 -13.02 -16.25 -7.38
CA VAL A 152 -11.92 -17.17 -7.72
C VAL A 152 -10.92 -17.27 -6.58
N LEU A 153 -10.49 -16.15 -5.99
CA LEU A 153 -9.57 -16.15 -4.85
C LEU A 153 -10.18 -16.86 -3.64
N MET A 154 -11.47 -16.66 -3.38
CA MET A 154 -12.20 -17.35 -2.32
C MET A 154 -12.22 -18.88 -2.55
N LEU A 155 -12.53 -19.33 -3.77
CA LEU A 155 -12.54 -20.76 -4.11
C LEU A 155 -11.14 -21.38 -3.98
N LEU A 156 -10.10 -20.68 -4.41
CA LEU A 156 -8.71 -21.10 -4.21
C LEU A 156 -8.34 -21.21 -2.73
N ALA A 157 -8.87 -20.30 -1.90
CA ALA A 157 -8.67 -20.34 -0.46
C ALA A 157 -9.27 -21.59 0.18
N PHE A 158 -10.46 -22.02 -0.25
CA PHE A 158 -11.12 -23.24 0.27
C PHE A 158 -10.29 -24.50 0.04
N GLY A 159 -9.60 -24.58 -1.10
CA GLY A 159 -8.71 -25.69 -1.42
C GLY A 159 -7.27 -25.57 -0.87
N GLY A 160 -6.99 -24.53 -0.07
CA GLY A 160 -5.63 -24.23 0.40
C GLY A 160 -4.67 -23.75 -0.70
N GLY A 161 -5.18 -23.54 -1.93
CA GLY A 161 -4.39 -23.12 -3.09
C GLY A 161 -3.94 -21.66 -3.03
N LEU A 162 -4.62 -20.82 -2.26
CA LEU A 162 -4.31 -19.38 -2.16
C LEU A 162 -2.91 -19.11 -1.60
N ARG A 163 -2.44 -19.91 -0.64
CA ARG A 163 -1.06 -19.82 -0.14
C ARG A 163 -0.01 -20.13 -1.22
N ARG A 164 -0.31 -21.00 -2.18
CA ARG A 164 0.59 -21.26 -3.31
C ARG A 164 0.67 -20.06 -4.23
N VAL A 165 -0.46 -19.40 -4.49
CA VAL A 165 -0.51 -18.17 -5.29
C VAL A 165 0.25 -17.04 -4.58
N GLU A 166 0.12 -16.92 -3.27
CA GLU A 166 0.89 -15.98 -2.44
C GLU A 166 2.40 -16.21 -2.57
N HIS A 167 2.88 -17.45 -2.49
CA HIS A 167 4.31 -17.76 -2.67
C HIS A 167 4.82 -17.36 -4.06
N VAL A 168 4.04 -17.61 -5.11
CA VAL A 168 4.38 -17.15 -6.47
C VAL A 168 4.40 -15.63 -6.53
N ALA A 169 3.43 -14.97 -5.92
CA ALA A 169 3.36 -13.51 -5.86
C ALA A 169 4.58 -12.90 -5.15
N HIS A 170 5.02 -13.50 -4.03
CA HIS A 170 6.26 -13.09 -3.35
C HIS A 170 7.50 -13.25 -4.24
N GLY A 171 7.58 -14.31 -5.03
CA GLY A 171 8.68 -14.53 -5.98
C GLY A 171 8.78 -13.44 -7.06
N THR A 172 7.69 -12.75 -7.37
CA THR A 172 7.68 -11.68 -8.39
C THR A 172 8.13 -10.31 -7.88
N VAL A 173 8.42 -10.15 -6.58
CA VAL A 173 8.79 -8.84 -6.00
C VAL A 173 10.06 -8.27 -6.63
N SER A 174 11.05 -9.11 -6.90
CA SER A 174 12.29 -8.67 -7.59
C SER A 174 12.00 -8.11 -8.97
N ILE A 175 11.07 -8.72 -9.70
CA ILE A 175 10.62 -8.26 -11.02
C ILE A 175 9.92 -6.90 -10.90
N LYS A 176 9.03 -6.75 -9.90
CA LYS A 176 8.35 -5.47 -9.65
C LYS A 176 9.33 -4.34 -9.36
N ILE A 177 10.30 -4.57 -8.47
CA ILE A 177 11.32 -3.57 -8.16
C ILE A 177 12.17 -3.28 -9.39
N GLY A 178 12.47 -4.29 -10.22
CA GLY A 178 13.11 -4.11 -11.50
C GLY A 178 12.31 -3.20 -12.44
N ILE A 179 11.01 -3.44 -12.61
CA ILE A 179 10.12 -2.59 -13.41
C ILE A 179 10.13 -1.15 -12.89
N ILE A 180 10.05 -0.96 -11.58
CA ILE A 180 10.11 0.36 -10.95
C ILE A 180 11.45 1.04 -11.24
N ALA A 181 12.57 0.33 -11.11
CA ALA A 181 13.88 0.87 -11.43
C ALA A 181 13.97 1.30 -12.90
N GLY A 182 13.46 0.46 -13.82
CA GLY A 182 13.36 0.81 -15.23
C GLY A 182 12.51 2.06 -15.48
N LEU A 183 11.38 2.18 -14.79
CA LEU A 183 10.53 3.37 -14.85
C LEU A 183 11.26 4.63 -14.38
N LEU A 184 11.94 4.57 -13.24
CA LEU A 184 12.71 5.70 -12.70
C LEU A 184 13.85 6.11 -13.62
N VAL A 185 14.59 5.15 -14.17
CA VAL A 185 15.65 5.41 -15.16
C VAL A 185 15.07 6.00 -16.43
N GLY A 186 13.94 5.49 -16.93
CA GLY A 186 13.25 6.05 -18.10
C GLY A 186 12.83 7.51 -17.90
N LEU A 187 12.25 7.83 -16.75
CA LEU A 187 11.89 9.21 -16.37
C LEU A 187 13.13 10.10 -16.25
N ALA A 188 14.19 9.62 -15.62
CA ALA A 188 15.45 10.37 -15.48
C ALA A 188 16.10 10.68 -16.85
N CYS A 189 16.18 9.69 -17.74
CA CYS A 189 16.67 9.87 -19.11
C CYS A 189 15.80 10.87 -19.89
N TRP A 190 14.47 10.77 -19.75
CA TRP A 190 13.55 11.71 -20.38
C TRP A 190 13.77 13.14 -19.87
N TRP A 191 13.92 13.32 -18.57
CA TRP A 191 14.17 14.63 -17.99
C TRP A 191 15.47 15.25 -18.54
N VAL A 192 16.55 14.49 -18.58
CA VAL A 192 17.85 14.97 -19.12
C VAL A 192 17.73 15.35 -20.60
N THR A 193 17.02 14.55 -21.40
CA THR A 193 16.87 14.79 -22.86
C THR A 193 15.94 15.94 -23.18
N ASN A 194 15.01 16.30 -22.26
CA ASN A 194 14.06 17.37 -22.43
C ASN A 194 14.33 18.57 -21.50
N PHE A 195 15.53 18.67 -20.93
CA PHE A 195 15.89 19.74 -20.04
C PHE A 195 15.79 21.11 -20.74
N GLY A 196 15.06 22.05 -20.13
CA GLY A 196 14.81 23.38 -20.69
C GLY A 196 13.60 23.48 -21.65
N THR A 197 12.99 22.34 -22.06
CA THR A 197 11.78 22.32 -22.92
C THR A 197 10.53 21.91 -22.18
N THR A 198 10.64 21.65 -20.87
CA THR A 198 9.53 21.18 -20.02
C THR A 198 8.52 22.28 -19.77
N ALA A 199 7.24 21.92 -19.74
CA ALA A 199 6.17 22.83 -19.37
C ALA A 199 6.38 23.42 -17.96
N ALA A 200 5.84 24.62 -17.74
CA ALA A 200 5.89 25.23 -16.42
C ALA A 200 5.25 24.31 -15.35
N ILE A 201 5.91 24.20 -14.20
CA ILE A 201 5.38 23.46 -13.07
C ILE A 201 4.09 24.16 -12.62
N PRO A 202 2.97 23.43 -12.42
CA PRO A 202 1.74 24.02 -11.92
C PRO A 202 1.95 24.75 -10.60
N ALA A 203 1.17 25.81 -10.36
CA ALA A 203 1.22 26.50 -9.07
C ALA A 203 0.98 25.53 -7.91
N ALA A 204 1.70 25.71 -6.81
CA ALA A 204 1.49 24.95 -5.60
C ALA A 204 0.11 25.29 -5.01
N LYS A 205 -0.67 24.27 -4.70
CA LYS A 205 -1.97 24.38 -4.05
C LYS A 205 -1.81 23.83 -2.63
N LEU A 206 -1.77 24.72 -1.65
CA LEU A 206 -1.68 24.35 -0.23
C LEU A 206 -2.84 25.02 0.49
N SER A 207 -3.85 24.24 0.85
CA SER A 207 -4.98 24.70 1.65
C SER A 207 -5.33 23.67 2.72
N TRP A 208 -6.01 24.11 3.77
CA TRP A 208 -6.53 23.18 4.78
C TRP A 208 -7.59 22.23 4.21
N GLU A 209 -8.26 22.62 3.12
CA GLU A 209 -9.25 21.81 2.41
C GLU A 209 -8.62 20.58 1.73
N SER A 210 -7.33 20.66 1.37
CA SER A 210 -6.60 19.52 0.78
C SER A 210 -6.12 18.47 1.82
N VAL A 211 -6.16 18.79 3.13
CA VAL A 211 -5.71 17.87 4.18
C VAL A 211 -6.56 16.59 4.25
N PRO A 212 -7.90 16.64 4.23
CA PRO A 212 -8.73 15.42 4.20
C PRO A 212 -8.41 14.51 3.03
N MET A 213 -8.15 15.06 1.85
CA MET A 213 -7.77 14.28 0.67
C MET A 213 -6.38 13.65 0.86
N LEU A 214 -5.40 14.39 1.39
CA LEU A 214 -4.08 13.83 1.71
C LEU A 214 -4.20 12.64 2.67
N LEU A 215 -5.01 12.76 3.72
CA LEU A 215 -5.28 11.68 4.65
C LEU A 215 -6.03 10.51 3.99
N GLY A 216 -6.87 10.78 2.99
CA GLY A 216 -7.54 9.79 2.14
C GLY A 216 -6.60 9.01 1.21
N LEU A 217 -5.34 9.42 1.07
CA LEU A 217 -4.31 8.69 0.33
C LEU A 217 -3.39 7.83 1.23
N LEU A 218 -3.67 7.69 2.52
CA LEU A 218 -2.81 6.95 3.46
C LEU A 218 -2.59 5.49 3.03
N ILE A 219 -3.59 4.87 2.38
CA ILE A 219 -3.48 3.50 1.84
C ILE A 219 -2.31 3.35 0.87
N THR A 220 -1.92 4.42 0.17
CA THR A 220 -0.86 4.34 -0.84
C THR A 220 0.53 4.09 -0.25
N VAL A 221 0.73 4.38 1.02
CA VAL A 221 2.02 4.26 1.75
C VAL A 221 1.96 3.27 2.92
N GLN A 222 0.85 2.50 3.04
CA GLN A 222 0.65 1.46 4.05
C GLN A 222 1.30 0.14 3.63
N GLY A 223 1.28 -0.90 4.50
CA GLY A 223 1.79 -2.24 4.22
C GLY A 223 2.97 -2.64 5.12
N PHE A 224 3.61 -1.66 5.78
CA PHE A 224 4.71 -1.90 6.71
C PHE A 224 4.29 -2.70 7.95
N GLU A 225 3.02 -2.66 8.34
CA GLU A 225 2.45 -3.40 9.47
C GLU A 225 2.53 -4.92 9.30
N THR A 226 2.65 -5.42 8.06
CA THR A 226 2.82 -6.85 7.76
C THR A 226 4.03 -7.44 8.48
N SER A 227 5.08 -6.65 8.73
CA SER A 227 6.25 -7.06 9.52
C SER A 227 5.87 -7.58 10.91
N ARG A 228 4.81 -7.06 11.53
CA ARG A 228 4.36 -7.50 12.85
C ARG A 228 3.91 -8.96 12.85
N TYR A 229 3.32 -9.42 11.76
CA TYR A 229 2.74 -10.76 11.64
C TYR A 229 3.75 -11.83 11.16
N LEU A 230 5.01 -11.45 10.95
CA LEU A 230 6.09 -12.36 10.59
C LEU A 230 6.80 -12.98 11.80
N GLY A 231 6.19 -12.93 12.99
CA GLY A 231 6.79 -13.43 14.25
C GLY A 231 7.09 -14.93 14.27
N HIS A 232 6.40 -15.72 13.44
CA HIS A 232 6.67 -17.14 13.29
C HIS A 232 7.95 -17.44 12.48
N ALA A 233 8.41 -16.49 11.67
CA ALA A 233 9.55 -16.66 10.77
C ALA A 233 10.80 -15.87 11.22
N TYR A 234 10.60 -14.71 11.89
CA TYR A 234 11.69 -13.79 12.20
C TYR A 234 11.63 -13.27 13.63
N SER A 235 12.80 -13.06 14.24
CA SER A 235 12.92 -12.47 15.56
C SER A 235 12.37 -11.03 15.61
N GLN A 236 12.00 -10.55 16.80
CA GLN A 236 11.56 -9.17 17.01
C GLN A 236 12.58 -8.16 16.47
N ALA A 237 13.88 -8.37 16.75
CA ALA A 237 14.96 -7.48 16.30
C ALA A 237 15.05 -7.45 14.76
N THR A 238 14.92 -8.59 14.08
CA THR A 238 14.90 -8.69 12.63
C THR A 238 13.69 -7.96 12.06
N ARG A 239 12.48 -8.19 12.57
CA ARG A 239 11.25 -7.54 12.11
C ARG A 239 11.29 -6.01 12.26
N VAL A 240 11.76 -5.51 13.39
CA VAL A 240 11.91 -4.06 13.63
C VAL A 240 12.89 -3.43 12.64
N ARG A 241 14.04 -4.07 12.41
CA ARG A 241 15.07 -3.57 11.49
C ARG A 241 14.58 -3.59 10.03
N THR A 242 14.03 -4.71 9.59
CA THR A 242 13.62 -4.92 8.20
C THR A 242 12.39 -4.09 7.82
N MET A 243 11.46 -3.88 8.75
CA MET A 243 10.37 -2.92 8.59
C MET A 243 10.88 -1.48 8.33
N ARG A 244 11.91 -1.06 9.07
CA ARG A 244 12.53 0.25 8.86
C ARG A 244 13.19 0.34 7.49
N HIS A 245 13.92 -0.71 7.07
CA HIS A 245 14.51 -0.77 5.73
C HIS A 245 13.45 -0.69 4.63
N ALA A 246 12.36 -1.44 4.77
CA ALA A 246 11.25 -1.42 3.81
C ALA A 246 10.64 -0.02 3.67
N GLN A 247 10.39 0.67 4.78
CA GLN A 247 9.88 2.04 4.76
C GLN A 247 10.86 3.04 4.11
N TRP A 248 12.16 2.92 4.36
CA TRP A 248 13.16 3.81 3.74
C TRP A 248 13.31 3.57 2.25
N ILE A 249 13.35 2.30 1.83
CA ILE A 249 13.42 1.95 0.39
C ILE A 249 12.16 2.45 -0.33
N ALA A 250 10.98 2.20 0.25
CA ALA A 250 9.74 2.70 -0.31
C ALA A 250 9.73 4.24 -0.39
N ALA A 251 10.12 4.93 0.68
CA ALA A 251 10.18 6.39 0.69
C ALA A 251 11.13 6.94 -0.39
N ALA A 252 12.30 6.33 -0.57
CA ALA A 252 13.23 6.71 -1.63
C ALA A 252 12.60 6.54 -3.03
N ILE A 253 11.89 5.42 -3.26
CA ILE A 253 11.22 5.14 -4.54
C ILE A 253 10.10 6.17 -4.80
N TYR A 254 9.23 6.43 -3.81
CA TYR A 254 8.12 7.38 -3.96
C TYR A 254 8.62 8.80 -4.23
N LEU A 255 9.62 9.26 -3.46
CA LEU A 255 10.18 10.59 -3.62
C LEU A 255 10.96 10.73 -4.94
N ALA A 256 11.72 9.70 -5.33
CA ALA A 256 12.38 9.68 -6.64
C ALA A 256 11.35 9.74 -7.78
N PHE A 257 10.25 8.97 -7.68
CA PHE A 257 9.19 8.97 -8.68
C PHE A 257 8.53 10.35 -8.81
N LEU A 258 8.08 10.95 -7.70
CA LEU A 258 7.46 12.28 -7.72
C LEU A 258 8.46 13.38 -8.15
N GLY A 259 9.71 13.29 -7.68
CA GLY A 259 10.77 14.20 -8.10
C GLY A 259 11.01 14.15 -9.61
N LEU A 260 11.15 12.95 -10.18
CA LEU A 260 11.34 12.75 -11.61
C LEU A 260 10.08 13.06 -12.43
N LEU A 261 8.88 12.95 -11.83
CA LEU A 261 7.62 13.31 -12.46
C LEU A 261 7.37 14.83 -12.49
N THR A 262 8.13 15.62 -11.71
CA THR A 262 7.94 17.08 -11.57
C THR A 262 7.78 17.82 -12.90
N PRO A 263 8.59 17.56 -13.95
CA PRO A 263 8.42 18.22 -15.23
C PRO A 263 7.13 17.87 -15.99
N LEU A 264 6.49 16.78 -15.59
CA LEU A 264 5.24 16.26 -16.18
C LEU A 264 4.02 16.49 -15.30
N LEU A 265 4.14 17.23 -14.17
CA LEU A 265 3.03 17.46 -13.25
C LEU A 265 1.83 18.14 -13.93
N GLY A 266 2.07 19.04 -14.90
CA GLY A 266 1.00 19.67 -15.67
C GLY A 266 0.19 18.67 -16.50
N ALA A 267 0.84 17.67 -17.08
CA ALA A 267 0.17 16.58 -17.78
C ALA A 267 -0.47 15.59 -16.78
N ALA A 268 0.22 15.31 -15.68
CA ALA A 268 -0.25 14.41 -14.63
C ALA A 268 -1.55 14.93 -13.98
N ALA A 269 -1.65 16.24 -13.74
CA ALA A 269 -2.84 16.87 -13.18
C ALA A 269 -4.08 16.78 -14.11
N LYS A 270 -3.87 16.65 -15.42
CA LYS A 270 -4.93 16.53 -16.44
C LYS A 270 -5.25 15.08 -16.80
N ALA A 271 -4.49 14.12 -16.27
CA ALA A 271 -4.69 12.72 -16.57
C ALA A 271 -6.00 12.21 -15.95
N GLU A 272 -6.82 11.54 -16.77
CA GLU A 272 -8.13 11.07 -16.36
C GLU A 272 -8.07 9.70 -15.69
N GLY A 273 -8.84 9.57 -14.63
CA GLY A 273 -8.98 8.32 -13.86
C GLY A 273 -7.71 7.93 -13.09
N VAL A 274 -7.82 6.88 -12.29
CA VAL A 274 -6.71 6.36 -11.46
C VAL A 274 -5.60 5.70 -12.29
N ALA A 275 -5.90 5.27 -13.53
CA ALA A 275 -4.93 4.69 -14.47
C ALA A 275 -4.29 5.73 -15.42
N GLY A 276 -4.52 7.03 -15.20
CA GLY A 276 -4.01 8.12 -16.05
C GLY A 276 -2.48 8.17 -16.15
N ILE A 277 -1.76 7.60 -15.20
CA ILE A 277 -0.31 7.47 -15.26
C ILE A 277 0.18 6.73 -16.52
N LEU A 278 -0.63 5.82 -17.09
CA LEU A 278 -0.26 5.11 -18.32
C LEU A 278 -0.07 6.06 -19.50
N ASP A 279 -0.91 7.07 -19.61
CA ASP A 279 -0.83 8.06 -20.70
C ASP A 279 0.41 8.93 -20.55
N ILE A 280 0.74 9.32 -19.31
CA ILE A 280 1.95 10.08 -18.99
C ILE A 280 3.20 9.28 -19.33
N MET A 281 3.22 8.00 -18.99
CA MET A 281 4.37 7.14 -19.29
C MET A 281 4.52 6.87 -20.78
N ARG A 282 3.43 6.81 -21.55
CA ARG A 282 3.47 6.76 -23.02
C ARG A 282 4.07 8.02 -23.65
N MET A 283 3.87 9.20 -23.04
CA MET A 283 4.53 10.44 -23.49
C MET A 283 6.05 10.39 -23.28
N VAL A 284 6.53 9.73 -22.22
CA VAL A 284 7.96 9.53 -21.94
C VAL A 284 8.59 8.57 -22.96
N ALA A 285 7.99 7.42 -23.13
CA ALA A 285 8.28 6.46 -24.19
C ALA A 285 7.14 5.45 -24.28
N ALA A 286 6.67 5.15 -25.50
CA ALA A 286 5.53 4.26 -25.70
C ALA A 286 5.63 2.90 -24.97
N PRO A 287 6.77 2.20 -24.93
CA PRO A 287 6.91 0.96 -24.17
C PRO A 287 6.81 1.13 -22.65
N LEU A 288 7.10 2.30 -22.08
CA LEU A 288 7.00 2.51 -20.63
C LEU A 288 5.54 2.41 -20.14
N GLY A 289 4.56 2.79 -20.96
CA GLY A 289 3.15 2.57 -20.62
C GLY A 289 2.83 1.08 -20.45
N VAL A 290 3.40 0.20 -21.29
CA VAL A 290 3.24 -1.26 -21.17
C VAL A 290 3.94 -1.80 -19.93
N PHE A 291 5.16 -1.33 -19.65
CA PHE A 291 5.88 -1.70 -18.41
C PHE A 291 5.08 -1.36 -17.16
N VAL A 292 4.55 -0.14 -17.11
CA VAL A 292 3.73 0.32 -15.98
C VAL A 292 2.45 -0.50 -15.88
N LEU A 293 1.80 -0.83 -17.00
CA LEU A 293 0.61 -1.67 -17.01
C LEU A 293 0.89 -3.06 -16.42
N ILE A 294 1.92 -3.75 -16.91
CA ILE A 294 2.31 -5.08 -16.40
C ILE A 294 2.68 -4.99 -14.91
N GLY A 295 3.45 -3.99 -14.52
CA GLY A 295 3.84 -3.74 -13.14
C GLY A 295 2.64 -3.48 -12.23
N ALA A 296 1.68 -2.65 -12.67
CA ALA A 296 0.46 -2.35 -11.94
C ALA A 296 -0.40 -3.60 -11.76
N LEU A 297 -0.73 -4.31 -12.85
CA LEU A 297 -1.56 -5.52 -12.78
C LEU A 297 -0.97 -6.59 -11.87
N SER A 298 0.33 -6.86 -12.02
CA SER A 298 1.05 -7.82 -11.15
C SER A 298 1.06 -7.39 -9.70
N SER A 299 1.26 -6.10 -9.43
CA SER A 299 1.32 -5.54 -8.10
C SER A 299 -0.03 -5.59 -7.39
N GLN A 300 -1.11 -5.18 -8.10
CA GLN A 300 -2.46 -5.20 -7.57
C GLN A 300 -2.91 -6.62 -7.23
N LEU A 301 -2.73 -7.56 -8.15
CA LEU A 301 -3.14 -8.94 -7.93
C LEU A 301 -2.39 -9.56 -6.74
N SER A 302 -1.07 -9.36 -6.65
CA SER A 302 -0.30 -9.92 -5.55
C SER A 302 -0.65 -9.30 -4.19
N ALA A 303 -0.96 -8.00 -4.15
CA ALA A 303 -1.41 -7.34 -2.93
C ALA A 303 -2.79 -7.83 -2.50
N ALA A 304 -3.73 -7.96 -3.44
CA ALA A 304 -5.06 -8.51 -3.18
C ALA A 304 -5.00 -9.95 -2.63
N VAL A 305 -4.12 -10.79 -3.19
CA VAL A 305 -3.90 -12.17 -2.69
C VAL A 305 -3.36 -12.15 -1.25
N ALA A 306 -2.32 -11.35 -0.99
CA ALA A 306 -1.72 -11.25 0.35
C ALA A 306 -2.74 -10.76 1.40
N ASP A 307 -3.50 -9.72 1.06
CA ASP A 307 -4.52 -9.18 1.96
C ASP A 307 -5.73 -10.11 2.13
N SER A 308 -6.08 -10.91 1.11
CA SER A 308 -7.08 -11.97 1.25
C SER A 308 -6.62 -13.05 2.24
N VAL A 309 -5.34 -13.47 2.15
CA VAL A 309 -4.75 -14.41 3.13
C VAL A 309 -4.74 -13.80 4.52
N GLY A 310 -4.30 -12.54 4.63
CA GLY A 310 -4.26 -11.80 5.89
C GLY A 310 -5.64 -11.67 6.54
N SER A 311 -6.65 -11.25 5.78
CA SER A 311 -8.02 -11.05 6.27
C SER A 311 -8.64 -12.38 6.73
N GLY A 312 -8.65 -13.40 5.87
CA GLY A 312 -9.23 -14.69 6.21
C GLY A 312 -8.49 -15.39 7.38
N GLY A 313 -7.16 -15.29 7.41
CA GLY A 313 -6.35 -15.83 8.49
C GLY A 313 -6.64 -15.17 9.84
N LEU A 314 -6.67 -13.84 9.88
CA LEU A 314 -6.99 -13.07 11.09
C LEU A 314 -8.42 -13.31 11.57
N MET A 315 -9.42 -13.37 10.67
CA MET A 315 -10.80 -13.65 11.04
C MET A 315 -10.95 -15.04 11.70
N ASN A 316 -10.26 -16.07 11.16
CA ASN A 316 -10.25 -17.40 11.75
C ASN A 316 -9.56 -17.39 13.14
N GLU A 317 -8.41 -16.72 13.27
CA GLU A 317 -7.65 -16.64 14.53
C GLU A 317 -8.42 -15.89 15.62
N VAL A 318 -8.93 -14.69 15.31
CA VAL A 318 -9.66 -13.84 16.27
C VAL A 318 -10.95 -14.50 16.73
N SER A 319 -11.64 -15.25 15.85
CA SER A 319 -12.81 -16.04 16.22
C SER A 319 -12.47 -17.26 17.09
N ARG A 320 -11.20 -17.45 17.45
CA ARG A 320 -10.69 -18.66 18.14
C ARG A 320 -11.02 -19.94 17.37
N ARG A 321 -10.91 -19.88 16.04
CA ARG A 321 -11.26 -20.98 15.13
C ARG A 321 -12.72 -21.43 15.20
N ARG A 322 -13.60 -20.59 15.79
CA ARG A 322 -15.05 -20.83 15.73
C ARG A 322 -15.61 -20.64 14.31
N LEU A 323 -15.07 -19.67 13.58
CA LEU A 323 -15.27 -19.60 12.13
C LEU A 323 -14.33 -20.61 11.47
N SER A 324 -14.86 -21.53 10.69
CA SER A 324 -14.03 -22.38 9.84
C SER A 324 -13.23 -21.54 8.84
N VAL A 325 -12.12 -22.07 8.35
CA VAL A 325 -11.29 -21.36 7.36
C VAL A 325 -12.15 -20.93 6.14
N PRO A 326 -12.99 -21.80 5.51
CA PRO A 326 -13.86 -21.37 4.43
C PRO A 326 -14.82 -20.25 4.81
N ALA A 327 -15.43 -20.32 6.00
CA ALA A 327 -16.36 -19.29 6.46
C ALA A 327 -15.66 -17.93 6.69
N ALA A 328 -14.43 -17.92 7.20
CA ALA A 328 -13.65 -16.71 7.38
C ALA A 328 -13.32 -16.05 6.03
N TYR A 329 -12.88 -16.84 5.05
CA TYR A 329 -12.64 -16.32 3.69
C TYR A 329 -13.90 -15.86 2.99
N ALA A 330 -15.03 -16.59 3.16
CA ALA A 330 -16.31 -16.18 2.60
C ALA A 330 -16.78 -14.83 3.18
N LEU A 331 -16.63 -14.63 4.49
CA LEU A 331 -16.97 -13.37 5.15
C LEU A 331 -16.09 -12.21 4.66
N ALA A 332 -14.77 -12.43 4.56
CA ALA A 332 -13.83 -11.44 4.02
C ALA A 332 -14.17 -11.07 2.57
N SER A 333 -14.47 -12.07 1.74
CA SER A 333 -14.86 -11.87 0.34
C SER A 333 -16.21 -11.14 0.22
N ALA A 334 -17.18 -11.47 1.04
CA ALA A 334 -18.48 -10.77 1.07
C ALA A 334 -18.31 -9.28 1.43
N LEU A 335 -17.47 -8.97 2.42
CA LEU A 335 -17.15 -7.58 2.78
C LEU A 335 -16.44 -6.86 1.62
N ALA A 336 -15.46 -7.50 0.99
CA ALA A 336 -14.75 -6.92 -0.17
C ALA A 336 -15.73 -6.67 -1.35
N ILE A 337 -16.61 -7.60 -1.66
CA ILE A 337 -17.63 -7.44 -2.72
C ILE A 337 -18.58 -6.30 -2.37
N ALA A 338 -19.05 -6.21 -1.13
CA ALA A 338 -19.89 -5.09 -0.70
C ALA A 338 -19.19 -3.74 -0.93
N VAL A 339 -17.93 -3.61 -0.58
CA VAL A 339 -17.15 -2.39 -0.83
C VAL A 339 -17.04 -2.11 -2.33
N VAL A 340 -16.78 -3.12 -3.18
CA VAL A 340 -16.72 -2.97 -4.64
C VAL A 340 -17.99 -2.35 -5.21
N TRP A 341 -19.15 -2.79 -4.75
CA TRP A 341 -20.43 -2.32 -5.28
C TRP A 341 -20.93 -1.01 -4.67
N LEU A 342 -20.38 -0.62 -3.51
CA LEU A 342 -20.76 0.61 -2.79
C LEU A 342 -19.81 1.79 -3.06
N THR A 343 -18.70 1.59 -3.79
CA THR A 343 -17.70 2.63 -4.01
C THR A 343 -17.30 2.72 -5.48
N ASP A 344 -16.89 3.91 -5.91
CA ASP A 344 -16.15 4.14 -7.15
C ASP A 344 -14.62 3.96 -6.94
N PRO A 345 -13.78 4.01 -8.01
CA PRO A 345 -12.34 3.83 -7.90
C PRO A 345 -11.60 4.87 -7.04
N PHE A 346 -12.14 6.08 -6.87
CA PHE A 346 -11.54 7.09 -6.00
C PHE A 346 -12.01 6.93 -4.55
N GLN A 347 -13.29 6.64 -4.37
CA GLN A 347 -13.88 6.40 -3.05
C GLN A 347 -13.25 5.19 -2.36
N VAL A 348 -12.97 4.11 -3.08
CA VAL A 348 -12.36 2.90 -2.48
C VAL A 348 -10.97 3.19 -1.90
N VAL A 349 -10.20 4.11 -2.50
CA VAL A 349 -8.90 4.57 -1.97
C VAL A 349 -9.09 5.21 -0.59
N ALA A 350 -10.07 6.11 -0.46
CA ALA A 350 -10.34 6.80 0.80
C ALA A 350 -10.91 5.83 1.86
N VAL A 351 -11.84 4.95 1.47
CA VAL A 351 -12.42 3.95 2.40
C VAL A 351 -11.35 3.01 2.94
N ALA A 352 -10.44 2.55 2.08
CA ALA A 352 -9.31 1.72 2.50
C ALA A 352 -8.34 2.51 3.42
N SER A 353 -8.05 3.78 3.08
CA SER A 353 -7.24 4.66 3.93
C SER A 353 -7.86 4.86 5.32
N ARG A 354 -9.17 5.08 5.40
CA ARG A 354 -9.89 5.21 6.67
C ARG A 354 -9.82 3.94 7.51
N ALA A 355 -9.97 2.77 6.87
CA ALA A 355 -9.91 1.48 7.56
C ALA A 355 -8.52 1.23 8.17
N PHE A 356 -7.44 1.50 7.43
CA PHE A 356 -6.08 1.39 7.95
C PHE A 356 -5.75 2.48 8.97
N ALA A 357 -6.24 3.71 8.79
CA ALA A 357 -6.06 4.78 9.77
C ALA A 357 -6.69 4.42 11.11
N LEU A 358 -7.87 3.79 11.12
CA LEU A 358 -8.50 3.28 12.34
C LEU A 358 -7.62 2.21 13.01
N PHE A 359 -7.09 1.26 12.24
CA PHE A 359 -6.14 0.28 12.77
C PHE A 359 -4.90 0.94 13.37
N TYR A 360 -4.32 1.95 12.72
CA TYR A 360 -3.15 2.66 13.22
C TYR A 360 -3.46 3.48 14.48
N ALA A 361 -4.64 4.09 14.56
CA ALA A 361 -5.10 4.76 15.76
C ALA A 361 -5.14 3.80 16.96
N MET A 362 -5.67 2.59 16.74
CA MET A 362 -5.72 1.55 17.79
C MET A 362 -4.32 1.04 18.16
N GLN A 363 -3.39 0.94 17.20
CA GLN A 363 -1.99 0.59 17.49
C GLN A 363 -1.32 1.65 18.36
N CYS A 364 -1.60 2.92 18.11
CA CYS A 364 -1.13 4.03 18.96
C CYS A 364 -1.75 3.95 20.37
N GLY A 365 -3.04 3.66 20.47
CA GLY A 365 -3.72 3.46 21.74
C GLY A 365 -3.13 2.31 22.56
N LEU A 366 -2.83 1.17 21.92
CA LEU A 366 -2.14 0.04 22.55
C LEU A 366 -0.75 0.43 23.06
N ALA A 367 0.02 1.19 22.29
CA ALA A 367 1.33 1.68 22.69
C ALA A 367 1.24 2.57 23.94
N VAL A 368 0.29 3.51 23.96
CA VAL A 368 0.03 4.37 25.14
C VAL A 368 -0.34 3.51 26.33
N LEU A 369 -1.31 2.61 26.18
CA LEU A 369 -1.84 1.80 27.29
C LEU A 369 -0.76 0.89 27.91
N VAL A 370 0.04 0.20 27.08
CA VAL A 370 1.12 -0.66 27.57
C VAL A 370 2.24 0.18 28.20
N SER A 371 2.61 1.31 27.57
CA SER A 371 3.63 2.22 28.13
C SER A 371 3.24 2.75 29.53
N TRP A 372 1.95 3.01 29.76
CA TRP A 372 1.47 3.39 31.10
C TRP A 372 1.53 2.24 32.10
N ARG A 373 1.15 1.04 31.68
CA ARG A 373 1.09 -0.13 32.57
C ARG A 373 2.44 -0.70 32.96
N THR A 374 3.41 -0.62 32.05
CA THR A 374 4.76 -1.14 32.28
C THR A 374 5.71 -0.09 32.86
N GLY A 375 5.32 1.18 32.84
CA GLY A 375 6.24 2.27 33.17
C GLY A 375 7.29 2.55 32.09
N GLU A 376 7.32 1.76 31.02
CA GLU A 376 8.30 1.91 29.94
C GLU A 376 7.98 3.10 29.03
N GLY A 377 9.03 3.76 28.58
CA GLY A 377 8.92 4.93 27.71
C GLY A 377 8.78 6.24 28.49
N SER A 378 9.38 7.28 27.92
CA SER A 378 9.32 8.64 28.48
C SER A 378 7.93 9.25 28.28
N TRP A 379 7.62 10.29 29.06
CA TRP A 379 6.42 11.10 28.86
C TRP A 379 6.29 11.62 27.43
N ALA A 380 7.39 12.09 26.83
CA ALA A 380 7.43 12.56 25.46
C ALA A 380 7.05 11.45 24.43
N LYS A 381 7.41 10.19 24.68
CA LYS A 381 6.96 9.08 23.81
C LYS A 381 5.46 8.84 23.94
N ARG A 382 4.92 8.86 25.16
CA ARG A 382 3.48 8.66 25.41
C ARG A 382 2.64 9.74 24.74
N THR A 383 3.04 11.02 24.90
CA THR A 383 2.36 12.14 24.24
C THR A 383 2.51 12.05 22.71
N GLY A 384 3.67 11.66 22.20
CA GLY A 384 3.88 11.42 20.78
C GLY A 384 2.98 10.31 20.21
N PHE A 385 2.83 9.18 20.92
CA PHE A 385 1.92 8.10 20.52
C PHE A 385 0.45 8.57 20.55
N ALA A 386 0.04 9.32 21.58
CA ALA A 386 -1.30 9.86 21.69
C ALA A 386 -1.60 10.87 20.57
N ALA A 387 -0.70 11.82 20.32
CA ALA A 387 -0.85 12.81 19.24
C ALA A 387 -0.94 12.14 17.87
N LEU A 388 -0.08 11.15 17.59
CA LEU A 388 -0.13 10.39 16.34
C LEU A 388 -1.42 9.57 16.23
N GLY A 389 -1.90 9.01 17.34
CA GLY A 389 -3.20 8.34 17.41
C GLY A 389 -4.34 9.28 17.03
N LEU A 390 -4.34 10.53 17.52
CA LEU A 390 -5.33 11.54 17.16
C LEU A 390 -5.28 11.90 15.66
N VAL A 391 -4.09 12.02 15.06
CA VAL A 391 -3.94 12.21 13.61
C VAL A 391 -4.54 11.03 12.84
N CYS A 392 -4.30 9.79 13.30
CA CYS A 392 -4.88 8.60 12.68
C CYS A 392 -6.41 8.55 12.86
N VAL A 393 -6.96 8.99 14.01
CA VAL A 393 -8.41 9.13 14.20
C VAL A 393 -8.97 10.18 13.22
N ALA A 394 -8.31 11.33 13.08
CA ALA A 394 -8.73 12.34 12.11
C ALA A 394 -8.71 11.78 10.67
N ALA A 395 -7.69 11.01 10.31
CA ALA A 395 -7.63 10.33 9.00
C ALA A 395 -8.77 9.31 8.82
N ALA A 396 -9.11 8.56 9.87
CA ALA A 396 -10.20 7.57 9.82
C ALA A 396 -11.58 8.23 9.66
N LEU A 397 -11.79 9.41 10.23
CA LEU A 397 -13.07 10.12 10.21
C LEU A 397 -13.21 11.05 9.00
N ALA A 398 -12.15 11.80 8.68
CA ALA A 398 -12.18 12.89 7.74
C ALA A 398 -11.43 12.63 6.42
N GLY A 399 -10.71 11.50 6.25
CA GLY A 399 -10.03 11.18 5.00
C GLY A 399 -11.03 11.21 3.83
N ALA A 400 -10.82 12.05 2.83
CA ALA A 400 -11.73 12.22 1.71
C ALA A 400 -11.18 11.56 0.43
N PRO A 401 -12.04 11.14 -0.52
CA PRO A 401 -11.59 10.71 -1.83
C PRO A 401 -10.98 11.90 -2.58
N ALA A 402 -10.03 11.61 -3.48
CA ALA A 402 -9.61 12.56 -4.48
C ALA A 402 -10.77 12.80 -5.45
N GLU A 403 -10.92 14.01 -5.95
CA GLU A 403 -11.91 14.32 -6.98
C GLU A 403 -11.50 13.66 -8.31
N GLY A 404 -12.47 13.02 -8.97
CA GLY A 404 -12.28 12.29 -10.21
C GLY A 404 -12.16 13.19 -11.45
#